data_804c87e811c5ff4534a6a49378f0957f
#
_entry.id   804c87e811c5ff4534a6a49378f0957f
#
_cell.length_a   1.000
_cell.length_b   1.000
_cell.length_c   1.000
_cell.angle_alpha   90.00
_cell.angle_beta   90.00
_cell.angle_gamma   90.00
#
_symmetry.space_group_name_H-M   'P 1'
#
loop_
_entity.id
_entity.type
_entity.pdbx_description
1 polymer ?
#
loop_
_entity_poly.entity_id
_entity_poly.type
_entity_poly.pdbx_seq_one_letter_code
_entity_poly.pdbx_strand_id
1 'polypeptide(L)'
;MRFLTIPLAIAGLSLAAPSFAGEAEYLASLQGTLKGTGFAKLRTNRAAISLTCTFTSVAKATSLSLSGTCRSLGVFKRNIDARLNVTGSRYRGTYTGAASGPATLSGKRSGQTIQLQVLWSKEINGDKSADMRIERTSGNGIRIVTIDRDPESGKSVVTSQIDLRRG
;
A
#
# COMPACT_ATOMS: atom_id res chain seq x y z
N MET A 1 -51.86 -39.72 29.39
CA MET A 1 -51.40 -38.66 28.46
C MET A 1 -50.01 -38.19 28.90
N ARG A 2 -48.97 -38.55 28.18
CA ARG A 2 -47.56 -38.14 28.46
C ARG A 2 -47.22 -37.02 27.51
N PHE A 3 -46.99 -35.81 28.02
CA PHE A 3 -46.55 -34.68 27.23
C PHE A 3 -45.03 -34.76 27.07
N LEU A 4 -44.57 -34.87 25.80
CA LEU A 4 -43.20 -34.90 25.41
C LEU A 4 -42.76 -33.45 25.15
N THR A 5 -41.91 -32.86 26.01
CA THR A 5 -41.33 -31.53 25.84
C THR A 5 -40.04 -31.67 25.06
N ILE A 6 -39.99 -31.08 23.86
CA ILE A 6 -38.79 -31.00 23.00
C ILE A 6 -38.05 -29.70 23.32
N PRO A 7 -36.78 -29.74 23.72
CA PRO A 7 -36.00 -28.52 23.90
C PRO A 7 -35.52 -27.96 22.52
N LEU A 8 -35.87 -26.72 22.25
CA LEU A 8 -35.40 -25.94 21.08
C LEU A 8 -33.97 -25.43 21.34
N ALA A 9 -32.99 -26.04 20.70
CA ALA A 9 -31.60 -25.57 20.75
C ALA A 9 -31.42 -24.39 19.78
N ILE A 10 -31.21 -23.19 20.32
CA ILE A 10 -30.88 -22.00 19.56
C ILE A 10 -29.37 -22.02 19.30
N ALA A 11 -28.93 -22.34 18.07
CA ALA A 11 -27.58 -22.22 17.63
C ALA A 11 -27.26 -20.72 17.37
N GLY A 12 -26.53 -20.09 18.27
CA GLY A 12 -26.05 -18.71 18.09
C GLY A 12 -24.98 -18.64 17.01
N LEU A 13 -25.26 -17.96 15.90
CA LEU A 13 -24.22 -17.56 14.91
C LEU A 13 -23.36 -16.46 15.50
N SER A 14 -22.14 -16.80 15.91
CA SER A 14 -21.12 -15.82 16.30
C SER A 14 -20.56 -15.17 15.03
N LEU A 15 -20.97 -13.94 14.72
CA LEU A 15 -20.33 -13.08 13.71
C LEU A 15 -18.96 -12.67 14.25
N ALA A 16 -17.89 -13.32 13.78
CA ALA A 16 -16.52 -12.93 14.08
C ALA A 16 -16.24 -11.56 13.46
N ALA A 17 -16.16 -10.51 14.27
CA ALA A 17 -15.66 -9.22 13.86
C ALA A 17 -14.18 -9.36 13.42
N PRO A 18 -13.71 -8.68 12.34
CA PRO A 18 -12.30 -8.69 11.94
C PRO A 18 -11.46 -8.15 13.09
N SER A 19 -10.66 -9.01 13.70
CA SER A 19 -9.95 -8.68 14.92
C SER A 19 -8.76 -7.78 14.62
N PHE A 20 -8.49 -6.81 15.49
CA PHE A 20 -7.29 -5.97 15.50
C PHE A 20 -5.98 -6.79 15.47
N ALA A 21 -6.01 -8.03 15.97
CA ALA A 21 -4.91 -8.97 15.91
C ALA A 21 -4.49 -9.28 14.45
N GLY A 22 -5.44 -9.51 13.56
CA GLY A 22 -5.14 -9.79 12.14
C GLY A 22 -4.52 -8.61 11.39
N GLU A 23 -4.80 -7.37 11.82
CA GLU A 23 -4.18 -6.18 11.22
C GLU A 23 -2.74 -5.98 11.71
N ALA A 24 -2.49 -6.13 13.01
CA ALA A 24 -1.14 -6.04 13.58
C ALA A 24 -0.22 -7.14 13.02
N GLU A 25 -0.72 -8.36 12.87
CA GLU A 25 0.01 -9.47 12.25
C GLU A 25 0.34 -9.20 10.78
N TYR A 26 -0.63 -8.68 10.03
CA TYR A 26 -0.40 -8.30 8.63
C TYR A 26 0.68 -7.21 8.54
N LEU A 27 0.61 -6.14 9.34
CA LEU A 27 1.63 -5.10 9.35
C LEU A 27 3.01 -5.67 9.73
N ALA A 28 3.09 -6.50 10.75
CA ALA A 28 4.33 -7.17 11.15
C ALA A 28 4.93 -8.01 10.01
N SER A 29 4.09 -8.61 9.18
CA SER A 29 4.53 -9.39 8.01
C SER A 29 5.20 -8.54 6.92
N LEU A 30 5.02 -7.22 6.93
CA LEU A 30 5.66 -6.28 6.00
C LEU A 30 7.00 -5.74 6.52
N GLN A 31 7.39 -6.02 7.77
CA GLN A 31 8.61 -5.50 8.37
C GLN A 31 9.87 -6.11 7.78
N GLY A 32 10.94 -5.33 7.64
CA GLY A 32 12.28 -5.81 7.27
C GLY A 32 13.08 -4.85 6.41
N THR A 33 14.32 -5.25 6.13
CA THR A 33 15.14 -4.59 5.10
C THR A 33 14.85 -5.24 3.76
N LEU A 34 14.56 -4.43 2.77
CA LEU A 34 14.03 -4.85 1.48
C LEU A 34 14.90 -4.28 0.36
N LYS A 35 15.17 -5.09 -0.64
CA LYS A 35 15.88 -4.68 -1.86
C LYS A 35 15.10 -5.16 -3.07
N GLY A 36 15.19 -4.42 -4.17
CA GLY A 36 14.53 -4.84 -5.38
C GLY A 36 14.66 -3.86 -6.52
N THR A 37 13.87 -4.10 -7.54
CA THR A 37 13.86 -3.35 -8.78
C THR A 37 12.45 -2.91 -9.13
N GLY A 38 12.35 -2.02 -10.06
CA GLY A 38 11.07 -1.54 -10.55
C GLY A 38 11.23 -0.54 -11.68
N PHE A 39 10.20 0.22 -11.89
CA PHE A 39 10.21 1.32 -12.82
C PHE A 39 9.39 2.52 -12.30
N ALA A 40 9.66 3.69 -12.85
CA ALA A 40 8.80 4.85 -12.73
C ALA A 40 8.68 5.57 -14.08
N LYS A 41 7.54 6.19 -14.31
CA LYS A 41 7.29 7.12 -15.41
C LYS A 41 7.19 8.53 -14.85
N LEU A 42 7.86 9.50 -15.48
CA LEU A 42 7.75 10.89 -15.07
C LEU A 42 6.40 11.51 -15.43
N ARG A 43 5.75 10.96 -16.46
CA ARG A 43 4.39 11.26 -16.90
C ARG A 43 3.75 9.98 -17.47
N THR A 44 2.43 9.94 -17.52
CA THR A 44 1.65 8.79 -18.03
C THR A 44 2.06 8.39 -19.46
N ASN A 45 2.38 9.36 -20.31
CA ASN A 45 2.76 9.17 -21.71
C ASN A 45 4.30 9.08 -21.95
N ARG A 46 5.12 9.02 -20.90
CA ARG A 46 6.59 8.88 -21.04
C ARG A 46 7.04 7.44 -20.88
N ALA A 47 8.20 7.14 -21.46
CA ALA A 47 8.88 5.86 -21.25
C ALA A 47 9.20 5.63 -19.77
N ALA A 48 9.16 4.37 -19.37
CA ALA A 48 9.52 3.96 -18.02
C ALA A 48 11.05 4.06 -17.82
N ILE A 49 11.43 4.50 -16.63
CA ILE A 49 12.82 4.55 -16.16
C ILE A 49 13.01 3.40 -15.19
N SER A 50 13.99 2.52 -15.43
CA SER A 50 14.31 1.41 -14.53
C SER A 50 14.90 1.91 -13.21
N LEU A 51 14.48 1.28 -12.10
CA LEU A 51 14.89 1.64 -10.75
C LEU A 51 15.52 0.44 -10.03
N THR A 52 16.52 0.70 -9.21
CA THR A 52 17.00 -0.19 -8.15
C THR A 52 16.75 0.49 -6.82
N CYS A 53 16.08 -0.21 -5.91
CA CYS A 53 15.60 0.37 -4.66
C CYS A 53 16.05 -0.45 -3.44
N THR A 54 16.28 0.27 -2.33
CA THR A 54 16.50 -0.32 -1.01
C THR A 54 15.57 0.39 -0.03
N PHE A 55 14.84 -0.37 0.78
CA PHE A 55 13.89 0.14 1.77
C PHE A 55 14.11 -0.52 3.13
N THR A 56 13.79 0.23 4.18
CA THR A 56 13.55 -0.27 5.52
C THR A 56 12.06 -0.12 5.81
N SER A 57 11.43 -1.23 6.16
CA SER A 57 10.03 -1.28 6.59
C SER A 57 9.98 -1.54 8.09
N VAL A 58 9.36 -0.64 8.84
CA VAL A 58 9.16 -0.74 10.28
C VAL A 58 7.66 -0.79 10.56
N ALA A 59 7.22 -1.87 11.18
CA ALA A 59 5.82 -2.07 11.55
C ALA A 59 5.65 -2.02 13.08
N LYS A 60 4.54 -1.45 13.52
CA LYS A 60 3.99 -1.55 14.89
C LYS A 60 2.55 -2.05 14.77
N ALA A 61 1.91 -2.35 15.88
CA ALA A 61 0.54 -2.86 15.90
C ALA A 61 -0.46 -2.00 15.08
N THR A 62 -0.26 -0.69 15.04
CA THR A 62 -1.15 0.29 14.39
C THR A 62 -0.45 1.22 13.43
N SER A 63 0.78 0.94 13.00
CA SER A 63 1.50 1.80 12.06
C SER A 63 2.49 1.03 11.20
N LEU A 64 2.73 1.55 9.99
CA LEU A 64 3.74 1.08 9.05
C LEU A 64 4.54 2.28 8.55
N SER A 65 5.86 2.18 8.57
CA SER A 65 6.77 3.16 7.97
C SER A 65 7.64 2.46 6.94
N LEU A 66 7.65 2.98 5.73
CA LEU A 66 8.51 2.54 4.62
C LEU A 66 9.45 3.70 4.28
N SER A 67 10.74 3.53 4.47
CA SER A 67 11.75 4.54 4.18
C SER A 67 12.84 3.94 3.30
N GLY A 68 13.15 4.58 2.18
CA GLY A 68 14.09 4.02 1.23
C GLY A 68 14.65 4.97 0.21
N THR A 69 15.50 4.43 -0.63
CA THR A 69 16.11 5.15 -1.75
C THR A 69 15.98 4.31 -3.01
N CYS A 70 15.52 4.94 -4.08
CA CYS A 70 15.54 4.40 -5.44
C CYS A 70 16.56 5.15 -6.30
N ARG A 71 17.26 4.42 -7.16
CA ARG A 71 18.27 4.95 -8.09
C ARG A 71 17.99 4.42 -9.49
N SER A 72 18.25 5.24 -10.50
CA SER A 72 18.34 4.84 -11.90
C SER A 72 19.79 5.01 -12.37
N LEU A 73 20.18 4.23 -13.36
CA LEU A 73 21.56 4.19 -13.89
C LEU A 73 22.20 5.59 -13.99
N GLY A 74 23.08 5.92 -13.02
CA GLY A 74 23.98 7.06 -13.03
C GLY A 74 23.40 8.45 -12.86
N VAL A 75 22.08 8.67 -13.01
CA VAL A 75 21.51 10.02 -13.20
C VAL A 75 20.51 10.43 -12.13
N PHE A 76 19.88 9.49 -11.42
CA PHE A 76 18.74 9.80 -10.58
C PHE A 76 18.78 9.07 -9.24
N LYS A 77 18.69 9.82 -8.15
CA LYS A 77 18.50 9.30 -6.80
C LYS A 77 17.28 9.97 -6.17
N ARG A 78 16.37 9.18 -5.63
CA ARG A 78 15.18 9.68 -4.92
C ARG A 78 15.01 8.97 -3.59
N ASN A 79 14.86 9.76 -2.54
CA ASN A 79 14.42 9.23 -1.25
C ASN A 79 12.89 9.15 -1.25
N ILE A 80 12.38 8.07 -0.70
CA ILE A 80 10.96 7.75 -0.63
C ILE A 80 10.63 7.41 0.82
N ASP A 81 9.63 8.08 1.35
CA ASP A 81 9.10 7.81 2.69
C ASP A 81 7.58 7.69 2.61
N ALA A 82 7.03 6.66 3.24
CA ALA A 82 5.61 6.50 3.47
C ALA A 82 5.38 6.16 4.95
N ARG A 83 4.45 6.85 5.58
CA ARG A 83 4.06 6.59 6.97
C ARG A 83 2.55 6.42 7.02
N LEU A 84 2.10 5.29 7.54
CA LEU A 84 0.71 4.93 7.66
C LEU A 84 0.37 4.66 9.13
N ASN A 85 -0.77 5.18 9.56
CA ASN A 85 -1.42 4.84 10.82
C ASN A 85 -2.74 4.14 10.53
N VAL A 86 -3.10 3.19 11.39
CA VAL A 86 -4.31 2.38 11.26
C VAL A 86 -5.23 2.65 12.44
N THR A 87 -6.48 2.94 12.13
CA THR A 87 -7.56 3.06 13.11
C THR A 87 -8.74 2.21 12.63
N GLY A 88 -9.02 1.12 13.34
CA GLY A 88 -9.93 0.09 12.83
C GLY A 88 -9.40 -0.52 11.54
N SER A 89 -10.17 -0.43 10.46
CA SER A 89 -9.79 -0.88 9.10
C SER A 89 -9.28 0.23 8.19
N ARG A 90 -9.12 1.46 8.71
CA ARG A 90 -8.77 2.63 7.92
C ARG A 90 -7.30 2.98 8.07
N TYR A 91 -6.63 3.15 6.94
CA TYR A 91 -5.28 3.64 6.82
C TYR A 91 -5.28 5.13 6.50
N ARG A 92 -4.46 5.90 7.19
CA ARG A 92 -4.17 7.31 6.89
C ARG A 92 -2.70 7.58 7.07
N GLY A 93 -2.16 8.48 6.26
CA GLY A 93 -0.75 8.78 6.36
C GLY A 93 -0.24 9.80 5.37
N THR A 94 1.08 9.78 5.21
CA THR A 94 1.80 10.68 4.33
C THR A 94 2.77 9.91 3.44
N TYR A 95 3.04 10.47 2.26
CA TYR A 95 4.03 9.97 1.32
C TYR A 95 4.91 11.13 0.87
N THR A 96 6.20 10.87 0.77
CA THR A 96 7.19 11.78 0.19
C THR A 96 8.03 10.99 -0.80
N GLY A 97 8.23 11.50 -1.99
CA GLY A 97 9.00 10.80 -3.04
C GLY A 97 8.61 11.25 -4.44
N ALA A 98 7.42 11.82 -4.61
CA ALA A 98 7.04 12.47 -5.87
C ALA A 98 7.65 13.87 -5.99
N ALA A 99 7.71 14.38 -7.22
CA ALA A 99 8.19 15.73 -7.49
C ALA A 99 7.26 16.84 -6.95
N SER A 100 6.01 16.48 -6.64
CA SER A 100 5.01 17.40 -6.09
C SER A 100 5.25 17.79 -4.62
N GLY A 101 6.17 17.12 -3.92
CA GLY A 101 6.34 17.24 -2.47
C GLY A 101 5.52 16.21 -1.69
N PRO A 102 5.24 16.47 -0.39
CA PRO A 102 4.45 15.57 0.44
C PRO A 102 3.04 15.37 -0.09
N ALA A 103 2.52 14.15 0.03
CA ALA A 103 1.15 13.78 -0.32
C ALA A 103 0.44 13.16 0.89
N THR A 104 -0.88 13.23 0.89
CA THR A 104 -1.73 12.56 1.88
C THR A 104 -2.16 11.21 1.36
N LEU A 105 -2.15 10.20 2.21
CA LEU A 105 -2.61 8.85 1.94
C LEU A 105 -3.85 8.54 2.76
N SER A 106 -4.85 7.91 2.15
CA SER A 106 -6.03 7.40 2.85
C SER A 106 -6.58 6.17 2.17
N GLY A 107 -7.05 5.18 2.94
CA GLY A 107 -7.58 3.96 2.35
C GLY A 107 -7.86 2.85 3.33
N LYS A 108 -7.85 1.62 2.84
CA LYS A 108 -8.14 0.40 3.61
C LYS A 108 -7.36 -0.79 3.06
N ARG A 109 -7.25 -1.83 3.87
CA ARG A 109 -6.72 -3.12 3.40
C ARG A 109 -7.83 -4.01 2.83
N SER A 110 -7.50 -4.73 1.77
CA SER A 110 -8.29 -5.82 1.22
C SER A 110 -7.37 -7.02 0.96
N GLY A 111 -7.56 -8.09 1.68
CA GLY A 111 -6.68 -9.28 1.61
C GLY A 111 -5.23 -8.95 1.93
N GLN A 112 -4.34 -9.18 0.99
CA GLN A 112 -2.89 -8.92 1.11
C GLN A 112 -2.47 -7.52 0.61
N THR A 113 -3.43 -6.64 0.31
CA THR A 113 -3.16 -5.34 -0.31
C THR A 113 -3.74 -4.19 0.49
N ILE A 114 -2.91 -3.22 0.88
CA ILE A 114 -3.36 -1.91 1.34
C ILE A 114 -3.63 -1.07 0.09
N GLN A 115 -4.89 -0.68 -0.10
CA GLN A 115 -5.35 0.17 -1.20
C GLN A 115 -5.49 1.59 -0.69
N LEU A 116 -4.76 2.52 -1.28
CA LEU A 116 -4.68 3.91 -0.85
C LEU A 116 -5.04 4.85 -1.99
N GLN A 117 -5.80 5.88 -1.67
CA GLN A 117 -5.89 7.10 -2.44
C GLN A 117 -4.75 8.03 -2.06
N VAL A 118 -4.08 8.58 -3.04
CA VAL A 118 -3.03 9.59 -2.88
C VAL A 118 -3.62 10.94 -3.25
N LEU A 119 -3.42 11.93 -2.39
CA LEU A 119 -3.72 13.33 -2.70
C LEU A 119 -2.41 14.10 -2.75
N TRP A 120 -1.97 14.44 -3.96
CA TRP A 120 -0.75 15.19 -4.21
C TRP A 120 -0.88 16.65 -3.75
N SER A 121 0.21 17.26 -3.28
CA SER A 121 0.24 18.69 -2.95
C SER A 121 0.16 19.59 -4.19
N LYS A 122 0.60 19.09 -5.34
CA LYS A 122 0.53 19.77 -6.65
C LYS A 122 0.01 18.79 -7.70
N GLU A 123 -0.48 19.29 -8.79
CA GLU A 123 -0.92 18.47 -9.91
C GLU A 123 0.22 17.63 -10.49
N ILE A 124 -0.09 16.35 -10.70
CA ILE A 124 0.72 15.37 -11.42
C ILE A 124 -0.19 14.74 -12.46
N ASN A 125 0.25 14.71 -13.71
CA ASN A 125 -0.54 14.16 -14.82
C ASN A 125 -1.94 14.78 -14.98
N GLY A 126 -2.11 16.08 -14.67
CA GLY A 126 -3.35 16.83 -14.91
C GLY A 126 -4.35 16.84 -13.75
N ASP A 127 -4.06 16.12 -12.65
CA ASP A 127 -4.88 16.20 -11.44
C ASP A 127 -4.02 16.04 -10.17
N LYS A 128 -4.67 16.02 -8.99
CA LYS A 128 -4.01 15.85 -7.69
C LYS A 128 -4.24 14.48 -7.08
N SER A 129 -4.76 13.53 -7.83
CA SER A 129 -5.13 12.22 -7.31
C SER A 129 -4.37 11.09 -8.00
N ALA A 130 -4.13 10.03 -7.26
CA ALA A 130 -3.64 8.75 -7.78
C ALA A 130 -4.10 7.62 -6.86
N ASP A 131 -4.02 6.39 -7.36
CA ASP A 131 -4.15 5.19 -6.55
C ASP A 131 -2.77 4.64 -6.21
N MET A 132 -2.59 4.20 -4.97
CA MET A 132 -1.39 3.49 -4.54
C MET A 132 -1.78 2.15 -3.93
N ARG A 133 -1.03 1.10 -4.23
CA ARG A 133 -1.18 -0.21 -3.62
C ARG A 133 0.11 -0.64 -2.97
N ILE A 134 0.03 -1.14 -1.75
CA ILE A 134 1.13 -1.80 -1.05
C ILE A 134 0.67 -3.23 -0.82
N GLU A 135 1.24 -4.15 -1.57
CA GLU A 135 0.86 -5.56 -1.61
C GLU A 135 1.94 -6.42 -0.98
N ARG A 136 1.55 -7.31 -0.08
CA ARG A 136 2.42 -8.39 0.37
C ARG A 136 2.46 -9.47 -0.71
N THR A 137 3.64 -9.77 -1.22
CA THR A 137 3.85 -10.82 -2.24
C THR A 137 4.28 -12.14 -1.58
N SER A 138 4.24 -13.24 -2.35
CA SER A 138 4.82 -14.51 -1.96
C SER A 138 6.31 -14.34 -1.61
N GLY A 139 6.83 -15.12 -0.66
CA GLY A 139 8.24 -15.03 -0.21
C GLY A 139 8.55 -13.81 0.66
N ASN A 140 7.55 -13.25 1.36
CA ASN A 140 7.71 -12.12 2.28
C ASN A 140 8.22 -10.83 1.60
N GLY A 141 7.91 -10.64 0.33
CA GLY A 141 8.19 -9.41 -0.41
C GLY A 141 7.06 -8.38 -0.29
N ILE A 142 7.35 -7.19 -0.82
CA ILE A 142 6.38 -6.09 -0.94
C ILE A 142 6.40 -5.59 -2.38
N ARG A 143 5.24 -5.42 -2.98
CA ARG A 143 5.07 -4.68 -4.23
C ARG A 143 4.38 -3.35 -3.93
N ILE A 144 4.96 -2.25 -4.43
CA ILE A 144 4.38 -0.92 -4.35
C ILE A 144 4.03 -0.47 -5.77
N VAL A 145 2.78 -0.11 -6.00
CA VAL A 145 2.28 0.32 -7.32
C VAL A 145 1.61 1.68 -7.17
N THR A 146 1.93 2.60 -8.08
CA THR A 146 1.19 3.87 -8.23
C THR A 146 0.51 3.88 -9.58
N ILE A 147 -0.75 4.30 -9.61
CA ILE A 147 -1.61 4.32 -10.78
C ILE A 147 -2.18 5.73 -10.90
N ASP A 148 -1.87 6.40 -11.98
CA ASP A 148 -2.40 7.72 -12.32
C ASP A 148 -3.41 7.61 -13.46
N ARG A 149 -4.24 8.64 -13.60
CA ARG A 149 -5.11 8.81 -14.75
C ARG A 149 -4.37 9.60 -15.84
N ASP A 150 -4.36 9.07 -17.04
CA ASP A 150 -3.82 9.79 -18.20
C ASP A 150 -4.78 10.92 -18.60
N PRO A 151 -4.32 12.18 -18.68
CA PRO A 151 -5.19 13.32 -18.90
C PRO A 151 -5.78 13.38 -20.32
N GLU A 152 -5.13 12.77 -21.30
CA GLU A 152 -5.57 12.80 -22.69
C GLU A 152 -6.58 11.69 -22.98
N SER A 153 -6.30 10.48 -22.52
CA SER A 153 -7.15 9.31 -22.79
C SER A 153 -8.15 8.97 -21.68
N GLY A 154 -7.97 9.53 -20.48
CA GLY A 154 -8.73 9.20 -19.28
C GLY A 154 -8.46 7.78 -18.74
N LYS A 155 -7.51 7.04 -19.32
CA LYS A 155 -7.18 5.67 -18.91
C LYS A 155 -6.29 5.65 -17.67
N SER A 156 -6.45 4.61 -16.86
CA SER A 156 -5.52 4.32 -15.75
C SER A 156 -4.20 3.80 -16.28
N VAL A 157 -3.08 4.38 -15.83
CA VAL A 157 -1.73 4.03 -16.22
C VAL A 157 -0.91 3.73 -14.98
N VAL A 158 -0.23 2.59 -14.93
CA VAL A 158 0.76 2.32 -13.89
C VAL A 158 1.97 3.22 -14.15
N THR A 159 2.16 4.20 -13.27
CA THR A 159 3.27 5.18 -13.36
C THR A 159 4.46 4.78 -12.50
N SER A 160 4.27 3.89 -11.52
CA SER A 160 5.38 3.30 -10.77
C SER A 160 5.02 1.89 -10.31
N GLN A 161 5.99 0.98 -10.41
CA GLN A 161 5.93 -0.32 -9.75
C GLN A 161 7.32 -0.66 -9.21
N ILE A 162 7.38 -1.07 -7.96
CA ILE A 162 8.61 -1.47 -7.28
C ILE A 162 8.34 -2.82 -6.62
N ASP A 163 9.11 -3.83 -7.01
CA ASP A 163 9.08 -5.17 -6.45
C ASP A 163 10.26 -5.36 -5.50
N LEU A 164 9.97 -5.52 -4.23
CA LEU A 164 10.95 -5.60 -3.15
C LEU A 164 10.93 -6.99 -2.51
N ARG A 165 12.08 -7.51 -2.15
CA ARG A 165 12.25 -8.76 -1.40
C ARG A 165 13.13 -8.52 -0.18
N ARG A 166 12.93 -9.30 0.86
CA ARG A 166 13.85 -9.29 2.00
C ARG A 166 15.23 -9.74 1.54
N GLY A 167 16.26 -8.97 1.94
CA GLY A 167 17.66 -9.30 1.71
C GLY A 167 18.19 -10.20 2.82
#